data_2c7adb9d4509038ee25bc617998f6b8f
#
_entry.id   2c7adb9d4509038ee25bc617998f6b8f
#
_cell.length_a   1.000
_cell.length_b   1.000
_cell.length_c   1.000
_cell.angle_alpha   90.00
_cell.angle_beta   90.00
_cell.angle_gamma   90.00
#
_symmetry.space_group_name_H-M   'P 1'
#
loop_
_entity.id
_entity.type
_entity.pdbx_description
1 polymer ?
#
loop_
_entity_poly.entity_id
_entity_poly.type
_entity_poly.pdbx_seq_one_letter_code
_entity_poly.pdbx_strand_id
1 'polypeptide(L)'
;MRLILNPSADRGHAASLRKPLRTQIDQAAPEGTRVEWCVTTHPRHAIELAEQAGRDGADVVVAVGGDGTVHEVINGLMRLAPEERPLLGIIPVGSGNDFAANLGLPTNRSAAVQRLFAGEPRTVDACLIRDDTGRTEYWNNTAGIGFTGSVNYATRSLKQLRGFVLYLAAVFRAVLDNPDPLEAQIRMDEEPVREETIRMISVCNGPREGGGFPVAPGARLDDGLLTYTIMGNISRAGILRFLPVVLAGNHLRYTRVFEGGEAASIRVTVERAVDIHIDGEIFSTHTSTARVFELDVLPQAVRVIV
;
A
#
# COMPACT_ATOMS: atom_id res chain seq x y z
N MET A 1 22.03 11.93 1.68
CA MET A 1 20.55 11.83 1.54
C MET A 1 20.15 11.99 0.08
N ARG A 2 19.28 11.12 -0.44
CA ARG A 2 18.79 11.17 -1.82
C ARG A 2 17.26 11.29 -1.85
N LEU A 3 16.71 12.32 -2.48
CA LEU A 3 15.28 12.56 -2.61
C LEU A 3 14.80 12.09 -3.98
N ILE A 4 13.80 11.22 -4.00
CA ILE A 4 13.19 10.68 -5.21
C ILE A 4 11.83 11.34 -5.37
N LEU A 5 11.75 12.30 -6.30
CA LEU A 5 10.53 13.04 -6.61
C LEU A 5 9.79 12.38 -7.77
N ASN A 6 8.55 12.01 -7.56
CA ASN A 6 7.64 11.64 -8.63
C ASN A 6 6.84 12.86 -9.10
N PRO A 7 7.18 13.49 -10.25
CA PRO A 7 6.50 14.68 -10.71
C PRO A 7 5.04 14.43 -11.12
N SER A 8 4.67 13.18 -11.39
CA SER A 8 3.31 12.77 -11.76
C SER A 8 2.39 12.55 -10.55
N ALA A 9 2.95 12.53 -9.31
CA ALA A 9 2.15 12.39 -8.12
C ALA A 9 1.12 13.52 -7.99
N ASP A 10 -0.04 13.20 -7.41
CA ASP A 10 -1.22 14.07 -7.36
C ASP A 10 -1.53 14.71 -8.74
N ARG A 11 -1.48 13.88 -9.79
CA ARG A 11 -1.78 14.27 -11.19
C ARG A 11 -0.90 15.41 -11.70
N GLY A 12 0.37 15.38 -11.37
CA GLY A 12 1.35 16.36 -11.81
C GLY A 12 1.49 17.57 -10.90
N HIS A 13 0.68 17.68 -9.83
CA HIS A 13 0.84 18.76 -8.87
C HIS A 13 2.22 18.72 -8.19
N ALA A 14 2.75 17.54 -7.90
CA ALA A 14 4.06 17.35 -7.28
C ALA A 14 5.20 18.03 -8.07
N ALA A 15 5.08 18.15 -9.39
CA ALA A 15 6.08 18.84 -10.22
C ALA A 15 6.25 20.32 -9.80
N SER A 16 5.15 21.01 -9.48
CA SER A 16 5.17 22.41 -9.05
C SER A 16 5.80 22.60 -7.66
N LEU A 17 5.86 21.54 -6.87
CA LEU A 17 6.37 21.55 -5.50
C LEU A 17 7.89 21.41 -5.41
N ARG A 18 8.57 21.05 -6.52
CA ARG A 18 10.02 20.81 -6.52
C ARG A 18 10.83 22.00 -6.01
N LYS A 19 10.54 23.21 -6.50
CA LYS A 19 11.27 24.42 -6.07
C LYS A 19 10.99 24.79 -4.62
N PRO A 20 9.71 24.91 -4.18
CA PRO A 20 9.40 25.16 -2.76
C PRO A 20 9.99 24.14 -1.79
N LEU A 21 9.88 22.84 -2.11
CA LEU A 21 10.43 21.78 -1.27
C LEU A 21 11.95 21.87 -1.19
N ARG A 22 12.63 22.14 -2.31
CA ARG A 22 14.09 22.32 -2.31
C ARG A 22 14.49 23.43 -1.35
N THR A 23 13.86 24.58 -1.42
CA THR A 23 14.15 25.70 -0.50
C THR A 23 13.91 25.31 0.97
N GLN A 24 12.80 24.61 1.25
CA GLN A 24 12.48 24.16 2.61
C GLN A 24 13.51 23.16 3.14
N ILE A 25 13.94 22.21 2.30
CA ILE A 25 14.93 21.20 2.66
C ILE A 25 16.29 21.84 2.86
N ASP A 26 16.73 22.72 1.96
CA ASP A 26 18.01 23.43 2.06
C ASP A 26 18.08 24.29 3.35
N GLN A 27 16.93 24.83 3.80
CA GLN A 27 16.82 25.59 5.07
C GLN A 27 16.77 24.71 6.32
N ALA A 28 16.20 23.51 6.23
CA ALA A 28 16.02 22.60 7.36
C ALA A 28 17.19 21.62 7.53
N ALA A 29 17.94 21.36 6.48
CA ALA A 29 19.03 20.40 6.49
C ALA A 29 20.17 20.89 7.42
N PRO A 30 20.68 20.01 8.30
CA PRO A 30 21.89 20.30 9.09
C PRO A 30 23.08 20.65 8.18
N GLU A 31 23.97 21.51 8.71
CA GLU A 31 25.19 21.88 8.00
C GLU A 31 26.01 20.64 7.62
N GLY A 32 26.52 20.60 6.38
CA GLY A 32 27.24 19.45 5.84
C GLY A 32 26.37 18.34 5.25
N THR A 33 25.05 18.42 5.34
CA THR A 33 24.15 17.44 4.71
C THR A 33 24.22 17.52 3.18
N ARG A 34 24.70 16.43 2.55
CA ARG A 34 24.65 16.32 1.08
C ARG A 34 23.26 15.88 0.63
N VAL A 35 22.57 16.74 -0.11
CA VAL A 35 21.23 16.52 -0.64
C VAL A 35 21.26 16.36 -2.15
N GLU A 36 20.83 15.21 -2.66
CA GLU A 36 20.71 14.92 -4.07
C GLU A 36 19.24 14.72 -4.47
N TRP A 37 18.84 15.33 -5.59
CA TRP A 37 17.49 15.25 -6.13
C TRP A 37 17.46 14.37 -7.38
N CYS A 38 16.70 13.28 -7.31
CA CYS A 38 16.39 12.40 -8.43
C CYS A 38 14.90 12.58 -8.79
N VAL A 39 14.60 12.72 -10.08
CA VAL A 39 13.24 12.88 -10.58
C VAL A 39 12.87 11.67 -11.41
N THR A 40 11.74 11.04 -11.11
CA THR A 40 11.27 9.90 -11.91
C THR A 40 10.82 10.38 -13.29
N THR A 41 11.09 9.58 -14.32
CA THR A 41 10.80 9.90 -15.73
C THR A 41 9.81 8.93 -16.37
N HIS A 42 9.59 7.77 -15.74
CA HIS A 42 8.66 6.71 -16.18
C HIS A 42 8.12 5.92 -14.98
N PRO A 43 7.04 5.15 -15.15
CA PRO A 43 6.56 4.23 -14.11
C PRO A 43 7.67 3.26 -13.67
N ARG A 44 7.70 2.94 -12.38
CA ARG A 44 8.67 2.05 -11.72
C ARG A 44 10.11 2.60 -11.65
N HIS A 45 10.38 3.82 -12.09
CA HIS A 45 11.72 4.41 -12.04
C HIS A 45 12.19 4.67 -10.60
N ALA A 46 11.28 4.92 -9.65
CA ALA A 46 11.67 5.11 -8.26
C ALA A 46 12.26 3.83 -7.64
N ILE A 47 11.93 2.65 -8.15
CA ILE A 47 12.55 1.37 -7.76
C ILE A 47 14.05 1.40 -8.06
N GLU A 48 14.39 1.73 -9.30
CA GLU A 48 15.79 1.78 -9.78
C GLU A 48 16.60 2.84 -9.02
N LEU A 49 16.00 4.03 -8.84
CA LEU A 49 16.63 5.14 -8.13
C LEU A 49 16.87 4.82 -6.65
N ALA A 50 15.95 4.12 -5.98
CA ALA A 50 16.09 3.74 -4.58
C ALA A 50 17.15 2.64 -4.40
N GLU A 51 17.14 1.62 -5.25
CA GLU A 51 18.17 0.58 -5.27
C GLU A 51 19.55 1.18 -5.51
N GLN A 52 19.69 2.05 -6.51
CA GLN A 52 20.96 2.72 -6.81
C GLN A 52 21.42 3.61 -5.65
N ALA A 53 20.49 4.30 -4.98
CA ALA A 53 20.81 5.13 -3.82
C ALA A 53 21.47 4.33 -2.68
N GLY A 54 20.95 3.13 -2.39
CA GLY A 54 21.55 2.28 -1.37
C GLY A 54 22.92 1.76 -1.81
N ARG A 55 23.06 1.29 -3.05
CA ARG A 55 24.37 0.84 -3.59
C ARG A 55 25.41 1.95 -3.59
N ASP A 56 25.01 3.20 -3.76
CA ASP A 56 25.90 4.38 -3.68
C ASP A 56 26.19 4.81 -2.23
N GLY A 57 25.67 4.08 -1.22
CA GLY A 57 25.90 4.35 0.19
C GLY A 57 25.15 5.58 0.73
N ALA A 58 23.97 5.88 0.22
CA ALA A 58 23.13 6.92 0.80
C ALA A 58 22.60 6.49 2.17
N ASP A 59 22.73 7.33 3.19
CA ASP A 59 22.20 7.05 4.54
C ASP A 59 20.67 7.10 4.58
N VAL A 60 20.07 7.98 3.76
CA VAL A 60 18.63 8.23 3.71
C VAL A 60 18.15 8.34 2.26
N VAL A 61 17.09 7.63 1.94
CA VAL A 61 16.29 7.77 0.71
C VAL A 61 14.94 8.35 1.07
N VAL A 62 14.54 9.43 0.42
CA VAL A 62 13.28 10.11 0.69
C VAL A 62 12.32 9.94 -0.48
N ALA A 63 11.18 9.31 -0.24
CA ALA A 63 10.07 9.25 -1.18
C ALA A 63 9.29 10.58 -1.16
N VAL A 64 9.34 11.34 -2.24
CA VAL A 64 8.58 12.59 -2.42
C VAL A 64 7.45 12.33 -3.41
N GLY A 65 6.30 11.89 -2.89
CA GLY A 65 5.18 11.43 -3.72
C GLY A 65 3.99 10.94 -2.89
N GLY A 66 3.11 10.17 -3.49
CA GLY A 66 2.02 9.46 -2.83
C GLY A 66 2.37 8.00 -2.55
N ASP A 67 1.35 7.19 -2.19
CA ASP A 67 1.51 5.79 -1.82
C ASP A 67 2.24 4.97 -2.90
N GLY A 68 1.92 5.15 -4.18
CA GLY A 68 2.63 4.47 -5.28
C GLY A 68 4.13 4.83 -5.36
N THR A 69 4.52 6.06 -5.00
CA THR A 69 5.94 6.43 -4.96
C THR A 69 6.64 5.76 -3.78
N VAL A 70 5.99 5.70 -2.61
CA VAL A 70 6.50 5.00 -1.44
C VAL A 70 6.63 3.50 -1.74
N HIS A 71 5.61 2.90 -2.35
CA HIS A 71 5.61 1.52 -2.80
C HIS A 71 6.81 1.21 -3.72
N GLU A 72 7.03 2.03 -4.75
CA GLU A 72 8.18 1.86 -5.65
C GLU A 72 9.52 2.01 -4.91
N VAL A 73 9.66 3.00 -4.02
CA VAL A 73 10.90 3.19 -3.24
C VAL A 73 11.15 1.98 -2.34
N ILE A 74 10.16 1.48 -1.62
CA ILE A 74 10.30 0.28 -0.79
C ILE A 74 10.71 -0.93 -1.64
N ASN A 75 10.09 -1.13 -2.81
CA ASN A 75 10.49 -2.19 -3.73
C ASN A 75 11.96 -2.07 -4.15
N GLY A 76 12.48 -0.86 -4.33
CA GLY A 76 13.90 -0.63 -4.60
C GLY A 76 14.80 -0.96 -3.41
N LEU A 77 14.43 -0.51 -2.21
CA LEU A 77 15.18 -0.79 -0.97
C LEU A 77 15.21 -2.29 -0.66
N MET A 78 14.11 -2.99 -0.89
CA MET A 78 14.02 -4.44 -0.63
C MET A 78 14.86 -5.31 -1.56
N ARG A 79 15.44 -4.77 -2.63
CA ARG A 79 16.42 -5.45 -3.48
C ARG A 79 17.85 -5.44 -2.90
N LEU A 80 18.05 -4.65 -1.86
CA LEU A 80 19.33 -4.54 -1.15
C LEU A 80 19.36 -5.52 0.01
N ALA A 81 20.57 -5.93 0.41
CA ALA A 81 20.78 -6.64 1.66
C ALA A 81 20.32 -5.77 2.85
N PRO A 82 19.77 -6.34 3.92
CA PRO A 82 19.20 -5.57 5.04
C PRO A 82 20.14 -4.48 5.60
N GLU A 83 21.44 -4.78 5.68
CA GLU A 83 22.49 -3.89 6.17
C GLU A 83 22.82 -2.74 5.21
N GLU A 84 22.50 -2.87 3.92
CA GLU A 84 22.74 -1.86 2.90
C GLU A 84 21.52 -0.92 2.71
N ARG A 85 20.39 -1.22 3.38
CA ARG A 85 19.17 -0.45 3.21
C ARG A 85 19.25 0.91 3.90
N PRO A 86 19.17 2.02 3.16
CA PRO A 86 19.03 3.37 3.73
C PRO A 86 17.80 3.50 4.62
N LEU A 87 17.80 4.51 5.49
CA LEU A 87 16.56 4.96 6.14
C LEU A 87 15.60 5.50 5.08
N LEU A 88 14.31 5.15 5.22
CA LEU A 88 13.25 5.72 4.40
C LEU A 88 12.70 6.99 5.05
N GLY A 89 12.78 8.11 4.35
CA GLY A 89 12.01 9.31 4.65
C GLY A 89 10.81 9.42 3.73
N ILE A 90 9.74 10.05 4.16
CA ILE A 90 8.53 10.26 3.36
C ILE A 90 8.10 11.72 3.43
N ILE A 91 7.95 12.36 2.26
CA ILE A 91 7.27 13.64 2.12
C ILE A 91 5.98 13.38 1.34
N PRO A 92 4.82 13.34 2.02
CA PRO A 92 3.55 12.98 1.41
C PRO A 92 3.03 14.12 0.54
N VAL A 93 3.00 13.91 -0.77
CA VAL A 93 2.45 14.87 -1.76
C VAL A 93 1.43 14.21 -2.70
N GLY A 94 0.97 13.02 -2.35
CA GLY A 94 -0.10 12.31 -3.05
C GLY A 94 -1.49 12.68 -2.57
N SER A 95 -2.52 12.06 -3.16
CA SER A 95 -3.93 12.30 -2.82
C SER A 95 -4.45 11.38 -1.70
N GLY A 96 -3.83 10.21 -1.45
CA GLY A 96 -4.17 9.27 -0.37
C GLY A 96 -3.22 9.43 0.80
N ASN A 97 -1.97 9.04 0.61
CA ASN A 97 -0.90 9.05 1.60
C ASN A 97 -1.24 8.18 2.83
N ASP A 98 -1.87 7.03 2.59
CA ASP A 98 -2.36 6.13 3.63
C ASP A 98 -1.21 5.57 4.48
N PHE A 99 -0.10 5.16 3.85
CA PHE A 99 1.04 4.64 4.59
C PHE A 99 1.70 5.72 5.47
N ALA A 100 1.88 6.93 4.96
CA ALA A 100 2.38 8.06 5.75
C ALA A 100 1.46 8.37 6.94
N ALA A 101 0.13 8.34 6.72
CA ALA A 101 -0.85 8.54 7.77
C ALA A 101 -0.84 7.42 8.82
N ASN A 102 -0.65 6.16 8.41
CA ASN A 102 -0.53 5.01 9.30
C ASN A 102 0.74 5.07 10.16
N LEU A 103 1.80 5.70 9.65
CA LEU A 103 3.02 6.02 10.41
C LEU A 103 2.87 7.22 11.35
N GLY A 104 1.77 7.96 11.29
CA GLY A 104 1.57 9.20 12.06
C GLY A 104 2.34 10.39 11.50
N LEU A 105 2.78 10.33 10.24
CA LEU A 105 3.52 11.43 9.61
C LEU A 105 2.60 12.62 9.30
N PRO A 106 3.12 13.86 9.43
CA PRO A 106 2.35 15.05 9.12
C PRO A 106 1.96 15.11 7.64
N THR A 107 0.71 15.48 7.36
CA THR A 107 0.25 15.77 5.99
C THR A 107 0.68 17.15 5.50
N ASN A 108 0.99 18.07 6.41
CA ASN A 108 1.55 19.38 6.10
C ASN A 108 3.02 19.22 5.67
N ARG A 109 3.36 19.73 4.50
CA ARG A 109 4.68 19.58 3.89
C ARG A 109 5.81 20.16 4.72
N SER A 110 5.62 21.34 5.30
CA SER A 110 6.65 21.97 6.13
C SER A 110 6.93 21.13 7.38
N ALA A 111 5.87 20.64 8.02
CA ALA A 111 6.00 19.73 9.14
C ALA A 111 6.63 18.37 8.75
N ALA A 112 6.32 17.85 7.56
CA ALA A 112 6.95 16.63 7.04
C ALA A 112 8.45 16.81 6.78
N VAL A 113 8.86 17.96 6.23
CA VAL A 113 10.28 18.32 6.06
C VAL A 113 10.98 18.46 7.42
N GLN A 114 10.36 19.11 8.40
CA GLN A 114 10.92 19.19 9.76
C GLN A 114 11.06 17.78 10.40
N ARG A 115 10.04 16.95 10.25
CA ARG A 115 10.07 15.56 10.74
C ARG A 115 11.21 14.74 10.11
N LEU A 116 11.49 14.96 8.83
CA LEU A 116 12.59 14.27 8.13
C LEU A 116 13.95 14.47 8.80
N PHE A 117 14.19 15.65 9.40
CA PHE A 117 15.47 15.98 10.04
C PHE A 117 15.46 15.85 11.57
N ALA A 118 14.28 15.86 12.20
CA ALA A 118 14.12 15.79 13.65
C ALA A 118 13.47 14.49 14.14
N GLY A 119 12.99 13.65 13.24
CA GLY A 119 12.35 12.39 13.58
C GLY A 119 13.36 11.29 13.91
N GLU A 120 12.84 10.25 14.58
CA GLU A 120 13.62 9.08 14.97
C GLU A 120 13.34 7.91 14.03
N PRO A 121 14.33 7.03 13.78
CA PRO A 121 14.11 5.81 13.02
C PRO A 121 13.16 4.85 13.76
N ARG A 122 12.09 4.42 13.11
CA ARG A 122 11.23 3.33 13.53
C ARG A 122 11.34 2.19 12.53
N THR A 123 11.47 0.97 13.02
CA THR A 123 11.47 -0.21 12.17
C THR A 123 10.03 -0.67 11.95
N VAL A 124 9.69 -0.97 10.71
CA VAL A 124 8.39 -1.46 10.30
C VAL A 124 8.53 -2.69 9.42
N ASP A 125 7.45 -3.44 9.32
CA ASP A 125 7.38 -4.61 8.47
C ASP A 125 7.21 -4.19 7.01
N ALA A 126 7.68 -5.04 6.10
CA ALA A 126 7.29 -5.04 4.71
C ALA A 126 6.56 -6.35 4.41
N CYS A 127 5.90 -6.43 3.29
CA CYS A 127 5.19 -7.63 2.89
C CYS A 127 5.62 -8.04 1.48
N LEU A 128 5.49 -9.32 1.18
CA LEU A 128 5.81 -9.90 -0.12
C LEU A 128 4.58 -10.65 -0.65
N ILE A 129 4.25 -10.42 -1.90
CA ILE A 129 3.30 -11.26 -2.63
C ILE A 129 4.04 -12.01 -3.73
N ARG A 130 3.70 -13.28 -3.90
CA ARG A 130 4.15 -14.15 -4.99
C ARG A 130 2.96 -14.82 -5.66
N ASP A 131 3.03 -15.02 -6.96
CA ASP A 131 2.07 -15.83 -7.69
C ASP A 131 2.69 -17.06 -8.35
N ASP A 132 1.86 -17.99 -8.81
CA ASP A 132 2.27 -19.23 -9.48
C ASP A 132 2.83 -19.02 -10.89
N THR A 133 2.86 -17.80 -11.42
CA THR A 133 3.58 -17.44 -12.66
C THR A 133 5.02 -17.02 -12.41
N GLY A 134 5.42 -16.88 -11.15
CA GLY A 134 6.74 -16.44 -10.72
C GLY A 134 6.88 -14.93 -10.52
N ARG A 135 5.78 -14.18 -10.63
CA ARG A 135 5.79 -12.75 -10.31
C ARG A 135 5.90 -12.56 -8.80
N THR A 136 6.78 -11.65 -8.39
CA THR A 136 6.96 -11.24 -6.99
C THR A 136 6.97 -9.72 -6.89
N GLU A 137 6.37 -9.18 -5.82
CA GLU A 137 6.38 -7.74 -5.56
C GLU A 137 6.26 -7.47 -4.06
N TYR A 138 7.00 -6.50 -3.55
CA TYR A 138 6.88 -6.05 -2.16
C TYR A 138 5.76 -5.04 -2.03
N TRP A 139 5.11 -5.03 -0.86
CA TRP A 139 4.08 -4.06 -0.50
C TRP A 139 4.19 -3.70 0.98
N ASN A 140 3.56 -2.64 1.41
CA ASN A 140 3.80 -2.09 2.75
C ASN A 140 2.54 -1.73 3.53
N ASN A 141 1.39 -1.65 2.89
CA ASN A 141 0.17 -1.19 3.53
C ASN A 141 -0.98 -2.18 3.39
N THR A 142 -1.50 -2.41 2.19
CA THR A 142 -2.65 -3.30 1.96
C THR A 142 -2.56 -4.07 0.66
N ALA A 143 -3.07 -5.30 0.68
CA ALA A 143 -3.32 -6.11 -0.50
C ALA A 143 -4.79 -6.53 -0.51
N GLY A 144 -5.44 -6.48 -1.67
CA GLY A 144 -6.84 -6.85 -1.80
C GLY A 144 -7.11 -7.77 -2.97
N ILE A 145 -7.80 -8.87 -2.73
CA ILE A 145 -8.16 -9.90 -3.71
C ILE A 145 -9.69 -9.90 -3.88
N GLY A 146 -10.16 -9.93 -5.12
CA GLY A 146 -11.58 -9.94 -5.44
C GLY A 146 -12.21 -8.55 -5.48
N PHE A 147 -13.28 -8.29 -4.74
CA PHE A 147 -14.03 -7.03 -4.81
C PHE A 147 -13.16 -5.78 -4.56
N THR A 148 -12.22 -5.81 -3.61
CA THR A 148 -11.30 -4.68 -3.38
C THR A 148 -10.35 -4.47 -4.56
N GLY A 149 -9.88 -5.53 -5.20
CA GLY A 149 -9.12 -5.45 -6.46
C GLY A 149 -9.93 -4.78 -7.57
N SER A 150 -11.20 -5.17 -7.71
CA SER A 150 -12.12 -4.56 -8.68
C SER A 150 -12.42 -3.10 -8.37
N VAL A 151 -12.55 -2.71 -7.08
CA VAL A 151 -12.66 -1.30 -6.67
C VAL A 151 -11.42 -0.53 -7.11
N ASN A 152 -10.24 -1.06 -6.86
CA ASN A 152 -9.00 -0.41 -7.27
C ASN A 152 -8.92 -0.29 -8.81
N TYR A 153 -9.27 -1.33 -9.54
CA TYR A 153 -9.36 -1.29 -11.00
C TYR A 153 -10.32 -0.19 -11.51
N ALA A 154 -11.47 -0.03 -10.87
CA ALA A 154 -12.47 0.98 -11.21
C ALA A 154 -11.96 2.43 -11.04
N THR A 155 -11.02 2.68 -10.11
CA THR A 155 -10.45 4.04 -9.90
C THR A 155 -9.81 4.59 -11.17
N ARG A 156 -9.27 3.72 -12.04
CA ARG A 156 -8.61 4.11 -13.30
C ARG A 156 -9.55 4.81 -14.28
N SER A 157 -10.84 4.50 -14.24
CA SER A 157 -11.87 5.13 -15.07
C SER A 157 -12.37 6.47 -14.51
N LEU A 158 -12.13 6.75 -13.22
CA LEU A 158 -12.66 7.88 -12.48
C LEU A 158 -11.63 9.02 -12.31
N LYS A 159 -10.93 9.36 -13.38
CA LYS A 159 -9.78 10.29 -13.37
C LYS A 159 -10.10 11.72 -12.86
N GLN A 160 -11.35 12.11 -12.72
CA GLN A 160 -11.73 13.46 -12.25
C GLN A 160 -11.83 13.56 -10.72
N LEU A 161 -11.98 12.43 -10.02
CA LEU A 161 -12.13 12.36 -8.57
C LEU A 161 -10.78 12.12 -7.87
N ARG A 162 -10.66 12.46 -6.57
CA ARG A 162 -9.43 12.32 -5.79
C ARG A 162 -9.71 11.78 -4.39
N GLY A 163 -8.70 11.15 -3.79
CA GLY A 163 -8.71 10.69 -2.39
C GLY A 163 -9.94 9.84 -2.06
N PHE A 164 -10.50 10.05 -0.90
CA PHE A 164 -11.65 9.32 -0.39
C PHE A 164 -12.86 9.30 -1.35
N VAL A 165 -13.17 10.44 -2.00
CA VAL A 165 -14.32 10.53 -2.94
C VAL A 165 -14.11 9.67 -4.18
N LEU A 166 -12.88 9.59 -4.68
CA LEU A 166 -12.52 8.67 -5.77
C LEU A 166 -12.81 7.22 -5.38
N TYR A 167 -12.33 6.82 -4.20
CA TYR A 167 -12.48 5.45 -3.74
C TYR A 167 -13.95 5.08 -3.48
N LEU A 168 -14.72 5.98 -2.86
CA LEU A 168 -16.14 5.80 -2.65
C LEU A 168 -16.91 5.62 -3.97
N ALA A 169 -16.61 6.46 -4.98
CA ALA A 169 -17.20 6.32 -6.30
C ALA A 169 -16.80 5.01 -7.00
N ALA A 170 -15.55 4.56 -6.79
CA ALA A 170 -15.07 3.28 -7.31
C ALA A 170 -15.76 2.09 -6.65
N VAL A 171 -16.07 2.15 -5.35
CA VAL A 171 -16.90 1.14 -4.66
C VAL A 171 -18.28 1.03 -5.33
N PHE A 172 -18.98 2.15 -5.55
CA PHE A 172 -20.28 2.13 -6.24
C PHE A 172 -20.16 1.55 -7.65
N ARG A 173 -19.11 1.91 -8.38
CA ARG A 173 -18.85 1.38 -9.72
C ARG A 173 -18.62 -0.13 -9.69
N ALA A 174 -17.76 -0.63 -8.78
CA ALA A 174 -17.49 -2.06 -8.62
C ALA A 174 -18.75 -2.84 -8.21
N VAL A 175 -19.62 -2.27 -7.36
CA VAL A 175 -20.92 -2.88 -7.02
C VAL A 175 -21.83 -3.01 -8.24
N LEU A 176 -21.85 -2.00 -9.14
CA LEU A 176 -22.64 -2.06 -10.38
C LEU A 176 -22.10 -3.11 -11.35
N ASP A 177 -20.79 -3.18 -11.52
CA ASP A 177 -20.12 -4.16 -12.37
C ASP A 177 -20.24 -5.59 -11.79
N ASN A 178 -20.46 -5.71 -10.47
CA ASN A 178 -20.75 -6.93 -9.70
C ASN A 178 -19.91 -8.14 -10.10
N PRO A 179 -18.64 -8.18 -9.75
CA PRO A 179 -17.88 -9.41 -9.92
C PRO A 179 -18.56 -10.56 -9.15
N ASP A 180 -18.65 -11.71 -9.78
CA ASP A 180 -19.18 -12.91 -9.14
C ASP A 180 -18.43 -13.24 -7.86
N PRO A 181 -19.06 -13.92 -6.90
CA PRO A 181 -18.35 -14.47 -5.75
C PRO A 181 -17.19 -15.35 -6.20
N LEU A 182 -16.18 -15.45 -5.40
CA LEU A 182 -14.94 -16.16 -5.68
C LEU A 182 -14.90 -17.43 -4.86
N GLU A 183 -14.83 -18.58 -5.50
CA GLU A 183 -14.47 -19.82 -4.84
C GLU A 183 -12.98 -19.81 -4.57
N ALA A 184 -12.63 -19.86 -3.30
CA ALA A 184 -11.26 -19.73 -2.85
C ALA A 184 -10.89 -20.84 -1.86
N GLN A 185 -9.68 -21.34 -2.00
CA GLN A 185 -9.01 -22.13 -0.98
C GLN A 185 -8.04 -21.21 -0.25
N ILE A 186 -8.22 -21.07 1.06
CA ILE A 186 -7.46 -20.15 1.89
C ILE A 186 -6.73 -20.95 2.97
N ARG A 187 -5.43 -20.68 3.13
CA ARG A 187 -4.62 -21.21 4.22
C ARG A 187 -3.92 -20.07 4.94
N MET A 188 -4.07 -20.02 6.24
CA MET A 188 -3.38 -19.11 7.14
C MET A 188 -2.28 -19.90 7.85
N ASP A 189 -1.03 -19.45 7.77
CA ASP A 189 0.13 -20.11 8.35
C ASP A 189 0.16 -21.63 8.05
N GLU A 190 0.28 -22.45 9.08
CA GLU A 190 0.25 -23.92 9.00
C GLU A 190 -1.15 -24.52 9.24
N GLU A 191 -2.21 -23.68 9.26
CA GLU A 191 -3.56 -24.18 9.44
C GLU A 191 -4.05 -25.00 8.24
N PRO A 192 -5.07 -25.87 8.42
CA PRO A 192 -5.69 -26.59 7.31
C PRO A 192 -6.28 -25.63 6.26
N VAL A 193 -6.19 -26.04 5.01
CA VAL A 193 -6.85 -25.31 3.91
C VAL A 193 -8.36 -25.29 4.11
N ARG A 194 -8.96 -24.11 4.00
CA ARG A 194 -10.41 -23.90 4.04
C ARG A 194 -10.92 -23.56 2.64
N GLU A 195 -12.05 -24.14 2.26
CA GLU A 195 -12.75 -23.81 1.01
C GLU A 195 -13.91 -22.87 1.34
N GLU A 196 -13.93 -21.71 0.72
CA GLU A 196 -14.92 -20.68 0.99
C GLU A 196 -15.36 -19.94 -0.27
N THR A 197 -16.64 -19.59 -0.30
CA THR A 197 -17.19 -18.65 -1.29
C THR A 197 -17.15 -17.25 -0.71
N ILE A 198 -16.26 -16.39 -1.23
CA ILE A 198 -16.03 -15.05 -0.71
C ILE A 198 -16.29 -13.96 -1.76
N ARG A 199 -16.53 -12.73 -1.31
CA ARG A 199 -16.49 -11.54 -2.16
C ARG A 199 -15.12 -10.93 -2.25
N MET A 200 -14.38 -10.94 -1.16
CA MET A 200 -13.03 -10.41 -1.07
C MET A 200 -12.27 -10.98 0.12
N ILE A 201 -10.97 -10.90 0.02
CA ILE A 201 -10.06 -10.90 1.16
C ILE A 201 -9.16 -9.68 1.06
N SER A 202 -9.12 -8.85 2.12
CA SER A 202 -8.13 -7.81 2.32
C SER A 202 -7.09 -8.33 3.30
N VAL A 203 -5.82 -8.20 2.93
CA VAL A 203 -4.66 -8.57 3.75
C VAL A 203 -3.88 -7.29 4.00
N CYS A 204 -3.69 -6.94 5.25
CA CYS A 204 -3.29 -5.60 5.65
C CYS A 204 -2.10 -5.63 6.62
N ASN A 205 -1.09 -4.84 6.33
CA ASN A 205 -0.03 -4.47 7.26
C ASN A 205 -0.38 -3.15 7.97
N GLY A 206 -1.10 -2.26 7.29
CA GLY A 206 -1.62 -1.01 7.84
C GLY A 206 -3.14 -0.99 7.97
N PRO A 207 -3.70 -0.18 8.90
CA PRO A 207 -5.14 -0.23 9.23
C PRO A 207 -6.07 0.36 8.17
N ARG A 208 -5.54 1.13 7.20
CA ARG A 208 -6.36 1.91 6.26
C ARG A 208 -5.86 1.81 4.83
N GLU A 209 -6.79 1.92 3.88
CA GLU A 209 -6.51 2.05 2.45
C GLU A 209 -7.43 3.09 1.78
N GLY A 210 -7.17 3.40 0.52
CA GLY A 210 -8.06 4.18 -0.34
C GLY A 210 -8.33 5.61 0.13
N GLY A 211 -7.39 6.23 0.84
CA GLY A 211 -7.54 7.58 1.38
C GLY A 211 -8.33 7.61 2.68
N GLY A 212 -8.29 6.54 3.48
CA GLY A 212 -8.82 6.53 4.83
C GLY A 212 -9.90 5.48 5.14
N PHE A 213 -10.14 4.49 4.27
CA PHE A 213 -11.04 3.38 4.58
C PHE A 213 -10.41 2.44 5.61
N PRO A 214 -10.99 2.27 6.81
CA PRO A 214 -10.44 1.43 7.87
C PRO A 214 -10.78 -0.05 7.64
N VAL A 215 -10.10 -0.68 6.69
CA VAL A 215 -10.34 -2.08 6.28
C VAL A 215 -9.83 -3.10 7.30
N ALA A 216 -8.81 -2.74 8.07
CA ALA A 216 -8.23 -3.56 9.14
C ALA A 216 -7.88 -2.70 10.35
N PRO A 217 -8.87 -2.23 11.15
CA PRO A 217 -8.64 -1.23 12.21
C PRO A 217 -7.64 -1.64 13.29
N GLY A 218 -7.37 -2.96 13.44
CA GLY A 218 -6.42 -3.51 14.40
C GLY A 218 -4.99 -3.67 13.86
N ALA A 219 -4.79 -3.52 12.54
CA ALA A 219 -3.49 -3.77 11.92
C ALA A 219 -2.40 -2.83 12.44
N ARG A 220 -1.19 -3.37 12.60
CA ARG A 220 0.01 -2.68 13.06
C ARG A 220 1.14 -2.91 12.08
N LEU A 221 1.93 -1.87 11.86
CA LEU A 221 3.03 -1.90 10.91
C LEU A 221 4.32 -2.59 11.43
N ASP A 222 4.32 -3.10 12.67
CA ASP A 222 5.55 -3.49 13.38
C ASP A 222 5.42 -4.71 14.30
N ASP A 223 4.38 -5.53 14.11
CA ASP A 223 4.08 -6.70 14.97
C ASP A 223 4.44 -8.05 14.34
N GLY A 224 4.90 -8.04 13.08
CA GLY A 224 5.24 -9.25 12.35
C GLY A 224 4.02 -10.06 11.91
N LEU A 225 2.85 -9.43 11.80
CA LEU A 225 1.61 -10.09 11.42
C LEU A 225 0.89 -9.33 10.29
N LEU A 226 0.18 -10.08 9.47
CA LEU A 226 -0.79 -9.59 8.49
C LEU A 226 -2.18 -9.67 9.12
N THR A 227 -2.87 -8.55 9.23
CA THR A 227 -4.29 -8.55 9.62
C THR A 227 -5.15 -8.78 8.39
N TYR A 228 -6.00 -9.80 8.40
CA TYR A 228 -6.90 -10.04 7.27
C TYR A 228 -8.36 -9.77 7.60
N THR A 229 -9.11 -9.42 6.57
CA THR A 229 -10.58 -9.31 6.60
C THR A 229 -11.14 -10.03 5.39
N ILE A 230 -11.94 -11.05 5.62
CA ILE A 230 -12.70 -11.78 4.61
C ILE A 230 -14.14 -11.28 4.63
N MET A 231 -14.68 -10.93 3.47
CA MET A 231 -16.12 -10.68 3.29
C MET A 231 -16.73 -11.88 2.58
N GLY A 232 -17.63 -12.57 3.26
CA GLY A 232 -18.36 -13.70 2.72
C GLY A 232 -19.27 -13.34 1.54
N ASN A 233 -19.90 -14.35 0.96
CA ASN A 233 -20.79 -14.15 -0.18
C ASN A 233 -22.07 -13.43 0.22
N ILE A 234 -22.12 -12.12 -0.01
CA ILE A 234 -23.31 -11.28 0.19
C ILE A 234 -23.77 -10.65 -1.14
N SER A 235 -25.02 -10.25 -1.20
CA SER A 235 -25.61 -9.58 -2.36
C SER A 235 -25.04 -8.16 -2.56
N ARG A 236 -25.24 -7.58 -3.76
CA ARG A 236 -24.94 -6.16 -4.05
C ARG A 236 -25.55 -5.21 -3.02
N ALA A 237 -26.83 -5.43 -2.70
CA ALA A 237 -27.53 -4.65 -1.68
C ALA A 237 -26.89 -4.84 -0.30
N GLY A 238 -26.38 -6.03 0.00
CA GLY A 238 -25.59 -6.32 1.19
C GLY A 238 -24.31 -5.50 1.25
N ILE A 239 -23.54 -5.43 0.16
CA ILE A 239 -22.31 -4.62 0.11
C ILE A 239 -22.64 -3.16 0.42
N LEU A 240 -23.63 -2.58 -0.24
CA LEU A 240 -24.05 -1.19 0.00
C LEU A 240 -24.54 -0.95 1.42
N ARG A 241 -25.29 -1.92 1.99
CA ARG A 241 -25.78 -1.86 3.37
C ARG A 241 -24.62 -1.82 4.38
N PHE A 242 -23.57 -2.59 4.14
CA PHE A 242 -22.43 -2.66 5.05
C PHE A 242 -21.37 -1.57 4.80
N LEU A 243 -21.44 -0.83 3.69
CA LEU A 243 -20.47 0.22 3.40
C LEU A 243 -20.33 1.25 4.54
N PRO A 244 -21.40 1.79 5.15
CA PRO A 244 -21.26 2.69 6.31
C PRO A 244 -20.61 2.03 7.51
N VAL A 245 -20.83 0.72 7.68
CA VAL A 245 -20.24 -0.06 8.79
C VAL A 245 -18.73 -0.25 8.59
N VAL A 246 -18.30 -0.52 7.34
CA VAL A 246 -16.88 -0.58 6.97
C VAL A 246 -16.22 0.78 7.16
N LEU A 247 -16.87 1.87 6.71
CA LEU A 247 -16.38 3.23 6.89
C LEU A 247 -16.21 3.62 8.36
N ALA A 248 -17.04 3.07 9.24
CA ALA A 248 -16.92 3.27 10.68
C ALA A 248 -15.89 2.33 11.36
N GLY A 249 -15.26 1.41 10.61
CA GLY A 249 -14.32 0.42 11.14
C GLY A 249 -14.98 -0.63 12.05
N ASN A 250 -16.29 -0.83 11.94
CA ASN A 250 -17.07 -1.69 12.82
C ASN A 250 -17.51 -3.02 12.18
N HIS A 251 -17.03 -3.33 10.99
CA HIS A 251 -17.51 -4.46 10.17
C HIS A 251 -17.22 -5.82 10.83
N LEU A 252 -16.12 -5.99 11.54
CA LEU A 252 -15.78 -7.24 12.22
C LEU A 252 -16.75 -7.62 13.37
N ARG A 253 -17.65 -6.73 13.76
CA ARG A 253 -18.75 -7.07 14.69
C ARG A 253 -19.85 -7.92 14.04
N TYR A 254 -19.86 -7.99 12.72
CA TYR A 254 -20.87 -8.73 11.95
C TYR A 254 -20.29 -10.05 11.44
N THR A 255 -19.98 -10.95 12.36
CA THR A 255 -19.27 -12.22 12.14
C THR A 255 -19.94 -13.21 11.17
N ARG A 256 -21.21 -12.98 10.81
CA ARG A 256 -21.90 -13.74 9.74
C ARG A 256 -21.54 -13.27 8.33
N VAL A 257 -20.89 -12.13 8.22
CA VAL A 257 -20.56 -11.48 6.94
C VAL A 257 -19.07 -11.23 6.80
N PHE A 258 -18.44 -10.83 7.90
CA PHE A 258 -17.02 -10.54 7.95
C PHE A 258 -16.31 -11.46 8.95
N GLU A 259 -15.21 -12.02 8.51
CA GLU A 259 -14.24 -12.69 9.36
C GLU A 259 -12.96 -11.86 9.36
N GLY A 260 -12.31 -11.76 10.49
CA GLY A 260 -11.02 -11.12 10.65
C GLY A 260 -10.11 -11.91 11.55
N GLY A 261 -8.83 -11.79 11.33
CA GLY A 261 -7.78 -12.44 12.11
C GLY A 261 -6.40 -11.95 11.70
N GLU A 262 -5.39 -12.64 12.20
CA GLU A 262 -3.99 -12.33 11.97
C GLU A 262 -3.25 -13.60 11.56
N ALA A 263 -2.24 -13.47 10.71
CA ALA A 263 -1.37 -14.55 10.26
C ALA A 263 -0.03 -13.99 9.78
N ALA A 264 1.03 -14.75 9.84
CA ALA A 264 2.33 -14.36 9.25
C ALA A 264 2.39 -14.65 7.75
N SER A 265 1.64 -15.65 7.29
CA SER A 265 1.57 -16.05 5.88
C SER A 265 0.14 -16.42 5.51
N ILE A 266 -0.30 -15.97 4.34
CA ILE A 266 -1.62 -16.26 3.80
C ILE A 266 -1.47 -16.76 2.37
N ARG A 267 -1.99 -17.97 2.10
CA ARG A 267 -2.06 -18.51 0.74
C ARG A 267 -3.51 -18.55 0.28
N VAL A 268 -3.76 -17.96 -0.89
CA VAL A 268 -5.07 -17.94 -1.54
C VAL A 268 -4.98 -18.60 -2.90
N THR A 269 -5.76 -19.65 -3.12
CA THR A 269 -5.93 -20.29 -4.42
C THR A 269 -7.33 -20.01 -4.93
N VAL A 270 -7.47 -19.58 -6.16
CA VAL A 270 -8.73 -19.20 -6.78
C VAL A 270 -9.01 -19.99 -8.04
N GLU A 271 -10.29 -20.28 -8.31
CA GLU A 271 -10.68 -21.06 -9.49
C GLU A 271 -10.54 -20.29 -10.82
N ARG A 272 -10.61 -18.96 -10.78
CA ARG A 272 -10.59 -18.08 -11.95
C ARG A 272 -9.69 -16.88 -11.76
N ALA A 273 -9.41 -16.18 -12.84
CA ALA A 273 -8.66 -14.93 -12.79
C ALA A 273 -9.39 -13.89 -11.93
N VAL A 274 -8.64 -13.18 -11.13
CA VAL A 274 -9.16 -12.23 -10.15
C VAL A 274 -8.35 -10.94 -10.17
N ASP A 275 -9.03 -9.82 -9.95
CA ASP A 275 -8.37 -8.54 -9.76
C ASP A 275 -7.73 -8.50 -8.36
N ILE A 276 -6.44 -8.15 -8.33
CA ILE A 276 -5.65 -7.99 -7.10
C ILE A 276 -4.92 -6.66 -7.16
N HIS A 277 -4.99 -5.93 -6.08
CA HIS A 277 -4.14 -4.75 -5.86
C HIS A 277 -3.20 -4.96 -4.68
N ILE A 278 -2.08 -4.23 -4.69
CA ILE A 278 -1.16 -4.05 -3.57
C ILE A 278 -0.83 -2.56 -3.47
N ASP A 279 -1.05 -1.94 -2.32
CA ASP A 279 -0.86 -0.50 -2.07
C ASP A 279 -1.55 0.42 -3.10
N GLY A 280 -2.65 -0.04 -3.70
CA GLY A 280 -3.36 0.68 -4.76
C GLY A 280 -2.81 0.45 -6.17
N GLU A 281 -1.73 -0.31 -6.34
CA GLU A 281 -1.21 -0.73 -7.65
C GLU A 281 -1.78 -2.09 -8.05
N ILE A 282 -2.01 -2.31 -9.36
CA ILE A 282 -2.58 -3.58 -9.83
C ILE A 282 -1.48 -4.65 -9.89
N PHE A 283 -1.68 -5.70 -9.10
CA PHE A 283 -0.83 -6.89 -9.14
C PHE A 283 -1.37 -7.93 -10.11
N SER A 284 -2.67 -8.20 -10.12
CA SER A 284 -3.31 -9.16 -11.04
C SER A 284 -4.61 -8.59 -11.57
N THR A 285 -5.06 -9.07 -12.73
CA THR A 285 -6.34 -8.69 -13.34
C THR A 285 -7.16 -9.93 -13.69
N HIS A 286 -8.44 -9.71 -13.98
CA HIS A 286 -9.36 -10.76 -14.50
C HIS A 286 -8.90 -11.40 -15.82
N THR A 287 -7.80 -10.97 -16.42
CA THR A 287 -7.17 -11.59 -17.61
C THR A 287 -5.90 -12.37 -17.29
N SER A 288 -5.46 -12.38 -16.02
CA SER A 288 -4.27 -13.11 -15.57
C SER A 288 -4.46 -14.63 -15.64
N THR A 289 -3.36 -15.34 -15.82
CA THR A 289 -3.31 -16.81 -15.70
C THR A 289 -3.02 -17.30 -14.29
N ALA A 290 -2.55 -16.41 -13.41
CA ALA A 290 -2.25 -16.74 -12.02
C ALA A 290 -3.50 -17.18 -11.25
N ARG A 291 -3.33 -18.18 -10.39
CA ARG A 291 -4.39 -18.76 -9.56
C ARG A 291 -3.99 -18.96 -8.12
N VAL A 292 -2.70 -18.96 -7.82
CA VAL A 292 -2.17 -19.11 -6.46
C VAL A 292 -1.41 -17.87 -6.09
N PHE A 293 -1.72 -17.32 -4.93
CA PHE A 293 -1.11 -16.12 -4.37
C PHE A 293 -0.66 -16.39 -2.95
N GLU A 294 0.61 -16.12 -2.67
CA GLU A 294 1.21 -16.23 -1.34
C GLU A 294 1.58 -14.83 -0.88
N LEU A 295 1.09 -14.48 0.31
CA LEU A 295 1.33 -13.19 0.94
C LEU A 295 2.02 -13.45 2.29
N ASP A 296 3.23 -12.94 2.43
CA ASP A 296 4.04 -13.11 3.63
C ASP A 296 4.40 -11.77 4.24
N VAL A 297 4.41 -11.68 5.57
CA VAL A 297 5.04 -10.57 6.27
C VAL A 297 6.56 -10.80 6.35
N LEU A 298 7.29 -9.72 6.23
CA LEU A 298 8.74 -9.66 6.43
C LEU A 298 9.00 -8.74 7.63
N PRO A 299 9.12 -9.30 8.84
CA PRO A 299 9.21 -8.50 10.05
C PRO A 299 10.41 -7.58 10.04
N GLN A 300 10.20 -6.35 10.53
CA GLN A 300 11.25 -5.36 10.74
C GLN A 300 12.14 -5.08 9.50
N ALA A 301 11.56 -5.13 8.32
CA ALA A 301 12.31 -5.11 7.06
C ALA A 301 12.73 -3.70 6.61
N VAL A 302 12.03 -2.65 7.06
CA VAL A 302 12.26 -1.27 6.62
C VAL A 302 12.38 -0.35 7.82
N ARG A 303 13.40 0.51 7.84
CA ARG A 303 13.57 1.57 8.84
C ARG A 303 13.08 2.90 8.29
N VAL A 304 12.08 3.51 8.93
CA VAL A 304 11.42 4.74 8.48
C VAL A 304 11.62 5.85 9.49
N ILE A 305 11.89 7.07 9.04
CA ILE A 305 11.97 8.27 9.89
C ILE A 305 10.54 8.72 10.22
N VAL A 306 10.18 8.71 11.52
CA VAL A 306 8.85 9.08 12.02
C VAL A 306 8.90 10.12 13.13
#